data_c50debbdf5f1082c3ff7c561fe5de3d0
#
_entry.id   c50debbdf5f1082c3ff7c561fe5de3d0
#
_cell.length_a   1.000
_cell.length_b   1.000
_cell.length_c   1.000
_cell.angle_alpha   90.00
_cell.angle_beta   90.00
_cell.angle_gamma   90.00
#
_symmetry.space_group_name_H-M   'P 1'
#
loop_
_entity.id
_entity.type
_entity.pdbx_description
1 polymer ?
#
loop_
_entity_poly.entity_id
_entity_poly.type
_entity_poly.pdbx_seq_one_letter_code
_entity_poly.pdbx_strand_id
1 'polypeptide(L)'
;MKNTIVILLLATLGYYLGSIFFDIGFGDPHFVNGVKDSYLALTTSELKVANTVTSIIVNFRGFDTLGEVTVLFLAATALGGILYKKRHSVGERTVLFPASSIVKSGSKLIFPAIVLLGAYVFIHGHLSPGGGFQGGTIIATGFLLMLLAYDNFSVSHNVLSFIESFAGIFFIGFGLVGLMIGGTFLENFMPVGKMNDLFSGGVIPIIYILVGFKVAAELTGVIYTVLHEKD
;
A
#
# COMPACT_ATOMS: atom_id res chain seq x y z
N MET A 1 -29.25 -0.43 -33.63
CA MET A 1 -28.59 -1.73 -33.56
C MET A 1 -27.47 -1.80 -32.54
N LYS A 2 -26.44 -0.91 -32.57
CA LYS A 2 -25.30 -0.96 -31.61
C LYS A 2 -25.78 -0.83 -30.14
N ASN A 3 -26.61 0.14 -29.82
CA ASN A 3 -27.10 0.36 -28.46
C ASN A 3 -28.01 -0.79 -27.97
N THR A 4 -28.79 -1.39 -28.87
CA THR A 4 -29.65 -2.54 -28.54
C THR A 4 -28.78 -3.77 -28.15
N ILE A 5 -27.70 -4.01 -28.87
CA ILE A 5 -26.77 -5.10 -28.60
C ILE A 5 -26.08 -4.88 -27.21
N VAL A 6 -25.63 -3.63 -26.91
CA VAL A 6 -25.04 -3.28 -25.64
C VAL A 6 -26.03 -3.50 -24.49
N ILE A 7 -27.28 -3.07 -24.64
CA ILE A 7 -28.32 -3.26 -23.61
C ILE A 7 -28.58 -4.76 -23.38
N LEU A 8 -28.67 -5.56 -24.44
CA LEU A 8 -28.83 -7.01 -24.31
C LEU A 8 -27.66 -7.67 -23.59
N LEU A 9 -26.42 -7.30 -23.92
CA LEU A 9 -25.22 -7.82 -23.24
C LEU A 9 -25.20 -7.45 -21.76
N LEU A 10 -25.53 -6.20 -21.41
CA LEU A 10 -25.59 -5.76 -20.02
C LEU A 10 -26.72 -6.45 -19.25
N ALA A 11 -27.87 -6.65 -19.87
CA ALA A 11 -29.00 -7.38 -19.26
C ALA A 11 -28.65 -8.85 -19.04
N THR A 12 -27.96 -9.50 -19.99
CA THR A 12 -27.49 -10.87 -19.85
C THR A 12 -26.46 -10.99 -18.75
N LEU A 13 -25.48 -10.07 -18.69
CA LEU A 13 -24.48 -10.03 -17.61
C LEU A 13 -25.14 -9.82 -16.25
N GLY A 14 -26.09 -8.87 -16.15
CA GLY A 14 -26.84 -8.62 -14.93
C GLY A 14 -27.67 -9.82 -14.47
N TYR A 15 -28.27 -10.55 -15.40
CA TYR A 15 -28.99 -11.78 -15.10
C TYR A 15 -28.07 -12.86 -14.54
N TYR A 16 -26.93 -13.12 -15.19
CA TYR A 16 -25.97 -14.12 -14.70
C TYR A 16 -25.36 -13.74 -13.34
N LEU A 17 -24.98 -12.48 -13.14
CA LEU A 17 -24.50 -12.02 -11.83
C LEU A 17 -25.57 -12.18 -10.76
N GLY A 18 -26.83 -11.82 -11.05
CA GLY A 18 -27.94 -12.01 -10.14
C GLY A 18 -28.18 -13.47 -9.79
N SER A 19 -28.19 -14.37 -10.79
CA SER A 19 -28.37 -15.81 -10.54
C SER A 19 -27.25 -16.38 -9.65
N ILE A 20 -26.00 -16.01 -9.90
CA ILE A 20 -24.86 -16.44 -9.06
C ILE A 20 -25.04 -15.99 -7.61
N PHE A 21 -25.49 -14.76 -7.34
CA PHE A 21 -25.73 -14.29 -5.98
C PHE A 21 -26.85 -15.08 -5.26
N PHE A 22 -27.89 -15.49 -6.00
CA PHE A 22 -28.95 -16.34 -5.44
C PHE A 22 -28.45 -17.78 -5.19
N ASP A 23 -27.68 -18.35 -6.11
CA ASP A 23 -27.16 -19.72 -6.00
C ASP A 23 -26.12 -19.84 -4.87
N ILE A 24 -25.32 -18.82 -4.62
CA ILE A 24 -24.33 -18.78 -3.52
C ILE A 24 -25.02 -18.58 -2.15
N GLY A 25 -26.33 -18.29 -2.10
CA GLY A 25 -27.04 -18.04 -0.84
C GLY A 25 -26.54 -16.76 -0.15
N PHE A 26 -26.31 -15.69 -0.92
CA PHE A 26 -25.82 -14.41 -0.41
C PHE A 26 -26.73 -13.89 0.72
N GLY A 27 -26.12 -13.73 1.91
CA GLY A 27 -26.86 -13.32 3.12
C GLY A 27 -27.47 -14.48 3.91
N ASP A 28 -27.28 -15.74 3.51
CA ASP A 28 -27.73 -16.90 4.28
C ASP A 28 -26.83 -17.09 5.52
N PRO A 29 -27.40 -17.08 6.75
CA PRO A 29 -26.65 -17.27 7.99
C PRO A 29 -26.10 -18.69 8.18
N HIS A 30 -26.42 -19.64 7.29
CA HIS A 30 -26.03 -21.06 7.40
C HIS A 30 -24.59 -21.36 6.95
N PHE A 31 -23.80 -20.40 6.50
CA PHE A 31 -22.36 -20.58 6.35
C PHE A 31 -21.65 -20.61 7.72
N VAL A 32 -22.04 -21.58 8.55
CA VAL A 32 -21.34 -21.90 9.80
C VAL A 32 -20.02 -22.57 9.41
N ASN A 33 -18.88 -22.04 9.89
CA ASN A 33 -17.52 -22.47 9.58
C ASN A 33 -16.99 -22.03 8.19
N GLY A 34 -17.31 -20.83 7.76
CA GLY A 34 -16.73 -20.24 6.56
C GLY A 34 -15.26 -19.84 6.75
N VAL A 35 -14.61 -19.45 5.66
CA VAL A 35 -13.22 -18.95 5.65
C VAL A 35 -12.98 -17.84 6.67
N LYS A 36 -13.98 -16.98 6.92
CA LYS A 36 -13.95 -15.93 7.94
C LYS A 36 -13.64 -16.48 9.33
N ASP A 37 -14.36 -17.52 9.76
CA ASP A 37 -14.22 -18.09 11.11
C ASP A 37 -12.86 -18.76 11.29
N SER A 38 -12.37 -19.41 10.24
CA SER A 38 -11.03 -19.98 10.20
C SER A 38 -9.95 -18.91 10.34
N TYR A 39 -10.05 -17.79 9.59
CA TYR A 39 -9.08 -16.69 9.70
C TYR A 39 -9.10 -16.03 11.07
N LEU A 40 -10.29 -15.82 11.67
CA LEU A 40 -10.41 -15.25 13.00
C LEU A 40 -9.77 -16.13 14.06
N ALA A 41 -10.01 -17.44 13.98
CA ALA A 41 -9.45 -18.41 14.91
C ALA A 41 -7.91 -18.50 14.78
N LEU A 42 -7.39 -18.69 13.57
CA LEU A 42 -5.95 -18.85 13.31
C LEU A 42 -5.13 -17.58 13.63
N THR A 43 -5.70 -16.39 13.37
CA THR A 43 -5.03 -15.13 13.67
C THR A 43 -4.66 -15.00 15.14
N THR A 44 -5.57 -15.35 16.02
CA THR A 44 -5.36 -15.21 17.47
C THR A 44 -4.63 -16.40 18.09
N SER A 45 -4.96 -17.62 17.65
CA SER A 45 -4.39 -18.84 18.22
C SER A 45 -2.96 -19.10 17.75
N GLU A 46 -2.68 -18.95 16.47
CA GLU A 46 -1.39 -19.29 15.87
C GLU A 46 -0.48 -18.08 15.67
N LEU A 47 -1.00 -17.02 15.04
CA LEU A 47 -0.15 -15.87 14.66
C LEU A 47 0.06 -14.85 15.78
N LYS A 48 -0.77 -14.87 16.83
CA LYS A 48 -0.70 -13.90 17.95
C LYS A 48 -0.77 -12.45 17.50
N VAL A 49 -1.58 -12.17 16.48
CA VAL A 49 -1.81 -10.84 15.88
C VAL A 49 -3.19 -10.33 16.28
N ALA A 50 -3.28 -9.08 16.73
CA ALA A 50 -4.56 -8.48 17.13
C ALA A 50 -5.39 -8.03 15.92
N ASN A 51 -4.71 -7.58 14.85
CA ASN A 51 -5.37 -7.14 13.62
C ASN A 51 -5.52 -8.31 12.63
N THR A 52 -6.71 -8.89 12.57
CA THR A 52 -7.00 -10.01 11.66
C THR A 52 -6.81 -9.65 10.19
N VAL A 53 -7.12 -8.41 9.78
CA VAL A 53 -6.93 -7.96 8.40
C VAL A 53 -5.46 -8.07 8.01
N THR A 54 -4.56 -7.67 8.90
CA THR A 54 -3.11 -7.81 8.72
C THR A 54 -2.69 -9.24 8.50
N SER A 55 -3.21 -10.17 9.30
CA SER A 55 -2.92 -11.60 9.16
C SER A 55 -3.39 -12.12 7.81
N ILE A 56 -4.58 -11.69 7.36
CA ILE A 56 -5.11 -12.10 6.05
C ILE A 56 -4.20 -11.63 4.93
N ILE A 57 -3.90 -10.34 4.85
CA ILE A 57 -3.21 -9.76 3.70
C ILE A 57 -1.70 -10.04 3.66
N VAL A 58 -1.07 -10.34 4.80
CA VAL A 58 0.40 -10.58 4.83
C VAL A 58 0.73 -12.05 5.00
N ASN A 59 -0.03 -12.80 5.80
CA ASN A 59 0.29 -14.21 6.07
C ASN A 59 -0.54 -15.16 5.20
N PHE A 60 -1.87 -15.13 5.30
CA PHE A 60 -2.72 -16.06 4.56
C PHE A 60 -2.78 -15.77 3.07
N ARG A 61 -2.69 -14.49 2.67
CA ARG A 61 -2.75 -14.02 1.29
C ARG A 61 -1.57 -13.09 0.95
N GLY A 62 -0.39 -13.35 1.50
CA GLY A 62 0.79 -12.51 1.32
C GLY A 62 1.22 -12.33 -0.13
N PHE A 63 0.88 -13.29 -1.01
CA PHE A 63 1.13 -13.19 -2.43
C PHE A 63 0.30 -12.08 -3.11
N ASP A 64 -0.91 -11.82 -2.63
CA ASP A 64 -1.74 -10.71 -3.11
C ASP A 64 -1.07 -9.37 -2.81
N THR A 65 -0.53 -9.21 -1.59
CA THR A 65 0.19 -8.00 -1.19
C THR A 65 1.45 -7.79 -2.04
N LEU A 66 2.17 -8.85 -2.39
CA LEU A 66 3.28 -8.74 -3.34
C LEU A 66 2.78 -8.25 -4.71
N GLY A 67 1.63 -8.76 -5.17
CA GLY A 67 0.98 -8.31 -6.40
C GLY A 67 0.61 -6.82 -6.35
N GLU A 68 -0.01 -6.36 -5.26
CA GLU A 68 -0.38 -4.96 -5.05
C GLU A 68 0.83 -4.02 -5.13
N VAL A 69 1.91 -4.37 -4.43
CA VAL A 69 3.17 -3.61 -4.43
C VAL A 69 3.81 -3.59 -5.82
N THR A 70 3.71 -4.70 -6.56
CA THR A 70 4.22 -4.81 -7.93
C THR A 70 3.41 -3.95 -8.90
N VAL A 71 2.08 -3.94 -8.79
CA VAL A 71 1.20 -3.09 -9.61
C VAL A 71 1.46 -1.61 -9.34
N LEU A 72 1.67 -1.22 -8.08
CA LEU A 72 2.03 0.16 -7.74
C LEU A 72 3.35 0.57 -8.41
N PHE A 73 4.37 -0.29 -8.33
CA PHE A 73 5.66 -0.07 -9.01
C PHE A 73 5.51 0.09 -10.53
N LEU A 74 4.74 -0.78 -11.15
CA LEU A 74 4.49 -0.71 -12.60
C LEU A 74 3.76 0.59 -12.98
N ALA A 75 2.76 1.00 -12.17
CA ALA A 75 2.03 2.25 -12.39
C ALA A 75 2.96 3.47 -12.24
N ALA A 76 3.80 3.52 -11.21
CA ALA A 76 4.78 4.58 -10.99
C ALA A 76 5.79 4.67 -12.14
N THR A 77 6.32 3.52 -12.59
CA THR A 77 7.27 3.43 -13.70
C THR A 77 6.62 3.83 -15.02
N ALA A 78 5.40 3.37 -15.30
CA ALA A 78 4.67 3.72 -16.52
C ALA A 78 4.37 5.22 -16.57
N LEU A 79 3.94 5.82 -15.47
CA LEU A 79 3.74 7.25 -15.35
C LEU A 79 5.04 8.01 -15.63
N GLY A 80 6.14 7.64 -14.97
CA GLY A 80 7.45 8.23 -15.20
C GLY A 80 7.89 8.13 -16.67
N GLY A 81 7.63 7.00 -17.34
CA GLY A 81 7.94 6.80 -18.75
C GLY A 81 7.10 7.65 -19.71
N ILE A 82 5.80 7.79 -19.43
CA ILE A 82 4.90 8.65 -20.22
C ILE A 82 5.31 10.12 -20.10
N LEU A 83 5.61 10.55 -18.89
CA LEU A 83 5.95 11.92 -18.58
C LEU A 83 7.39 12.27 -19.02
N TYR A 84 8.32 11.31 -19.05
CA TYR A 84 9.68 11.51 -19.52
C TYR A 84 9.77 12.08 -20.94
N LYS A 85 8.86 11.68 -21.83
CA LYS A 85 8.82 12.15 -23.22
C LYS A 85 8.51 13.64 -23.35
N LYS A 86 7.80 14.23 -22.38
CA LYS A 86 7.48 15.65 -22.30
C LYS A 86 8.61 16.50 -21.67
N ARG A 87 9.51 15.88 -20.91
CA ARG A 87 10.55 16.55 -20.12
C ARG A 87 11.61 17.29 -20.95
N HIS A 88 11.69 17.07 -22.27
CA HIS A 88 12.62 17.80 -23.16
C HIS A 88 12.21 19.24 -23.45
N SER A 89 11.08 19.72 -22.96
CA SER A 89 10.70 21.14 -22.97
C SER A 89 10.73 21.70 -21.54
N VAL A 90 11.93 21.77 -20.96
CA VAL A 90 12.11 22.27 -19.59
C VAL A 90 11.87 23.77 -19.55
N GLY A 91 10.69 24.15 -19.07
CA GLY A 91 10.44 25.48 -18.56
C GLY A 91 10.41 25.47 -17.03
N GLU A 92 10.71 26.55 -16.35
CA GLU A 92 10.60 26.70 -14.89
C GLU A 92 9.15 26.53 -14.41
N ARG A 93 8.93 25.88 -13.25
CA ARG A 93 7.60 25.72 -12.64
C ARG A 93 7.00 27.11 -12.42
N THR A 94 6.02 27.50 -13.19
CA THR A 94 5.25 28.70 -12.94
C THR A 94 4.30 28.47 -11.78
N VAL A 95 4.72 28.84 -10.59
CA VAL A 95 3.85 28.82 -9.41
C VAL A 95 2.85 29.96 -9.58
N LEU A 96 1.62 29.62 -9.97
CA LEU A 96 0.56 30.61 -10.16
C LEU A 96 0.22 31.33 -8.84
N PHE A 97 0.35 30.65 -7.70
CA PHE A 97 0.09 31.22 -6.37
C PHE A 97 1.13 30.69 -5.37
N PRO A 98 2.08 31.53 -4.93
CA PRO A 98 3.03 31.13 -3.89
C PRO A 98 2.32 30.88 -2.56
N ALA A 99 2.71 29.82 -1.84
CA ALA A 99 2.16 29.51 -0.55
C ALA A 99 2.38 30.64 0.45
N SER A 100 1.37 30.92 1.29
CA SER A 100 1.46 31.96 2.32
C SER A 100 2.50 31.60 3.40
N SER A 101 3.00 32.61 4.12
CA SER A 101 3.95 32.40 5.22
C SER A 101 3.38 31.47 6.31
N ILE A 102 2.07 31.50 6.52
CA ILE A 102 1.39 30.61 7.48
C ILE A 102 1.48 29.15 7.00
N VAL A 103 1.22 28.88 5.72
CA VAL A 103 1.32 27.54 5.15
C VAL A 103 2.77 27.04 5.22
N LYS A 104 3.74 27.89 4.88
CA LYS A 104 5.17 27.54 4.95
C LYS A 104 5.62 27.19 6.38
N SER A 105 5.26 28.00 7.35
CA SER A 105 5.63 27.74 8.75
C SER A 105 4.88 26.54 9.33
N GLY A 106 3.59 26.43 9.02
CA GLY A 106 2.75 25.32 9.47
C GLY A 106 3.22 23.98 8.91
N SER A 107 3.58 23.92 7.62
CA SER A 107 4.06 22.67 6.99
C SER A 107 5.37 22.17 7.60
N LYS A 108 6.31 23.05 7.96
CA LYS A 108 7.53 22.64 8.67
C LYS A 108 7.26 22.00 10.03
N LEU A 109 6.26 22.51 10.75
CA LEU A 109 5.89 21.98 12.06
C LEU A 109 5.13 20.66 11.95
N ILE A 110 4.23 20.55 10.96
CA ILE A 110 3.33 19.40 10.81
C ILE A 110 4.02 18.23 10.10
N PHE A 111 4.94 18.50 9.17
CA PHE A 111 5.63 17.45 8.39
C PHE A 111 6.26 16.35 9.26
N PRO A 112 7.09 16.65 10.28
CA PRO A 112 7.63 15.60 11.15
C PRO A 112 6.55 14.80 11.87
N ALA A 113 5.46 15.44 12.29
CA ALA A 113 4.34 14.77 12.95
C ALA A 113 3.62 13.80 11.99
N ILE A 114 3.43 14.19 10.72
CA ILE A 114 2.87 13.30 9.68
C ILE A 114 3.78 12.10 9.44
N VAL A 115 5.09 12.31 9.33
CA VAL A 115 6.07 11.22 9.14
C VAL A 115 6.06 10.25 10.32
N LEU A 116 6.06 10.78 11.55
CA LEU A 116 5.97 9.96 12.76
C LEU A 116 4.65 9.18 12.84
N LEU A 117 3.53 9.82 12.49
CA LEU A 117 2.23 9.15 12.44
C LEU A 117 2.22 8.03 11.40
N GLY A 118 2.71 8.27 10.20
CA GLY A 118 2.80 7.24 9.16
C GLY A 118 3.68 6.07 9.58
N ALA A 119 4.84 6.36 10.19
CA ALA A 119 5.73 5.34 10.74
C ALA A 119 5.04 4.53 11.85
N TYR A 120 4.35 5.21 12.77
CA TYR A 120 3.55 4.54 13.81
C TYR A 120 2.51 3.60 13.20
N VAL A 121 1.77 4.05 12.17
CA VAL A 121 0.69 3.28 11.55
C VAL A 121 1.21 1.98 10.91
N PHE A 122 2.36 1.99 10.22
CA PHE A 122 2.86 0.74 9.64
C PHE A 122 3.62 -0.14 10.65
N ILE A 123 4.31 0.43 11.64
CA ILE A 123 5.00 -0.35 12.67
C ILE A 123 3.99 -1.10 13.54
N HIS A 124 2.86 -0.48 13.87
CA HIS A 124 1.82 -1.04 14.72
C HIS A 124 0.67 -1.71 13.94
N GLY A 125 0.78 -1.86 12.63
CA GLY A 125 -0.29 -2.36 11.77
C GLY A 125 -0.78 -3.78 12.11
N HIS A 126 0.03 -4.59 12.79
CA HIS A 126 -0.35 -5.92 13.29
C HIS A 126 -1.07 -5.87 14.66
N LEU A 127 -0.99 -4.76 15.38
CA LEU A 127 -1.60 -4.57 16.70
C LEU A 127 -2.87 -3.71 16.65
N SER A 128 -2.91 -2.73 15.76
CA SER A 128 -3.98 -1.75 15.64
C SER A 128 -4.46 -1.63 14.18
N PRO A 129 -5.65 -1.03 13.94
CA PRO A 129 -6.06 -0.69 12.59
C PRO A 129 -5.01 0.19 11.89
N GLY A 130 -4.51 -0.29 10.75
CA GLY A 130 -3.43 0.35 10.00
C GLY A 130 -2.74 -0.63 9.07
N GLY A 131 -1.57 -0.26 8.56
CA GLY A 131 -0.77 -1.13 7.71
C GLY A 131 0.28 -0.39 6.89
N GLY A 132 1.05 -1.14 6.12
CA GLY A 132 2.12 -0.61 5.28
C GLY A 132 1.63 0.41 4.26
N PHE A 133 0.57 0.10 3.51
CA PHE A 133 0.00 1.02 2.52
C PHE A 133 -0.51 2.31 3.15
N GLN A 134 -1.29 2.21 4.23
CA GLN A 134 -1.85 3.37 4.92
C GLN A 134 -0.74 4.26 5.49
N GLY A 135 0.22 3.67 6.21
CA GLY A 135 1.34 4.43 6.77
C GLY A 135 2.23 5.03 5.70
N GLY A 136 2.53 4.31 4.61
CA GLY A 136 3.29 4.81 3.47
C GLY A 136 2.59 5.98 2.78
N THR A 137 1.28 5.89 2.57
CA THR A 137 0.47 6.97 1.98
C THR A 137 0.46 8.21 2.86
N ILE A 138 0.36 8.06 4.19
CA ILE A 138 0.44 9.18 5.13
C ILE A 138 1.78 9.90 5.00
N ILE A 139 2.90 9.16 4.93
CA ILE A 139 4.23 9.76 4.73
C ILE A 139 4.30 10.50 3.40
N ALA A 140 3.82 9.90 2.31
CA ALA A 140 3.80 10.53 0.99
C ALA A 140 2.98 11.83 0.97
N THR A 141 1.85 11.89 1.70
CA THR A 141 1.08 13.14 1.85
C THR A 141 1.84 14.21 2.62
N GLY A 142 2.69 13.83 3.57
CA GLY A 142 3.62 14.76 4.21
C GLY A 142 4.61 15.39 3.22
N PHE A 143 5.19 14.58 2.34
CA PHE A 143 6.04 15.09 1.25
C PHE A 143 5.26 15.95 0.27
N LEU A 144 4.03 15.59 -0.08
CA LEU A 144 3.15 16.43 -0.91
C LEU A 144 2.94 17.81 -0.26
N LEU A 145 2.67 17.86 1.05
CA LEU A 145 2.53 19.11 1.79
C LEU A 145 3.77 19.99 1.66
N MET A 146 4.96 19.40 1.80
CA MET A 146 6.23 20.14 1.66
C MET A 146 6.46 20.62 0.23
N LEU A 147 6.16 19.80 -0.78
CA LEU A 147 6.27 20.15 -2.19
C LEU A 147 5.32 21.28 -2.60
N LEU A 148 4.13 21.36 -2.00
CA LEU A 148 3.17 22.43 -2.23
C LEU A 148 3.53 23.72 -1.47
N ALA A 149 4.13 23.58 -0.28
CA ALA A 149 4.49 24.73 0.56
C ALA A 149 5.78 25.44 0.10
N TYR A 150 6.72 24.70 -0.47
CA TYR A 150 8.06 25.22 -0.84
C TYR A 150 8.41 24.87 -2.27
N ASP A 151 8.58 25.89 -3.11
CA ASP A 151 8.93 25.73 -4.53
C ASP A 151 10.32 25.11 -4.73
N ASN A 152 11.25 25.39 -3.80
CA ASN A 152 12.62 24.89 -3.83
C ASN A 152 12.80 23.55 -3.09
N PHE A 153 11.71 22.95 -2.58
CA PHE A 153 11.81 21.64 -1.92
C PHE A 153 11.98 20.57 -2.97
N SER A 154 13.05 19.80 -2.85
CA SER A 154 13.34 18.71 -3.76
C SER A 154 13.58 17.42 -2.98
N VAL A 155 13.12 16.33 -3.53
CA VAL A 155 13.38 15.00 -2.99
C VAL A 155 14.34 14.29 -3.93
N SER A 156 15.40 13.72 -3.38
CA SER A 156 16.40 13.02 -4.19
C SER A 156 15.80 11.74 -4.78
N HIS A 157 15.74 11.66 -6.09
CA HIS A 157 15.29 10.47 -6.81
C HIS A 157 16.12 9.24 -6.45
N ASN A 158 17.43 9.39 -6.28
CA ASN A 158 18.31 8.25 -5.91
C ASN A 158 17.96 7.69 -4.54
N VAL A 159 17.60 8.53 -3.57
CA VAL A 159 17.19 8.09 -2.22
C VAL A 159 15.85 7.35 -2.29
N LEU A 160 14.88 7.88 -3.02
CA LEU A 160 13.59 7.22 -3.19
C LEU A 160 13.75 5.86 -3.87
N SER A 161 14.50 5.80 -4.98
CA SER A 161 14.76 4.56 -5.72
C SER A 161 15.54 3.54 -4.89
N PHE A 162 16.46 3.99 -4.05
CA PHE A 162 17.18 3.10 -3.12
C PHE A 162 16.23 2.49 -2.09
N ILE A 163 15.40 3.31 -1.42
CA ILE A 163 14.43 2.83 -0.41
C ILE A 163 13.44 1.85 -1.04
N GLU A 164 12.91 2.20 -2.20
CA GLU A 164 11.96 1.37 -2.95
C GLU A 164 12.56 0.00 -3.32
N SER A 165 13.76 0.01 -3.92
CA SER A 165 14.46 -1.21 -4.34
C SER A 165 14.85 -2.08 -3.15
N PHE A 166 15.40 -1.47 -2.10
CA PHE A 166 15.76 -2.14 -0.86
C PHE A 166 14.54 -2.85 -0.26
N ALA A 167 13.44 -2.11 -0.05
CA ALA A 167 12.22 -2.66 0.52
C ALA A 167 11.65 -3.81 -0.33
N GLY A 168 11.65 -3.68 -1.67
CA GLY A 168 11.19 -4.72 -2.58
C GLY A 168 12.03 -5.99 -2.54
N ILE A 169 13.37 -5.84 -2.57
CA ILE A 169 14.30 -6.98 -2.49
C ILE A 169 14.15 -7.73 -1.17
N PHE A 170 14.05 -7.00 -0.05
CA PHE A 170 13.87 -7.63 1.25
C PHE A 170 12.50 -8.30 1.38
N PHE A 171 11.44 -7.72 0.85
CA PHE A 171 10.12 -8.37 0.83
C PHE A 171 10.18 -9.72 0.11
N ILE A 172 10.71 -9.74 -1.12
CA ILE A 172 10.89 -10.98 -1.88
C ILE A 172 11.84 -11.94 -1.14
N GLY A 173 12.92 -11.43 -0.56
CA GLY A 173 13.88 -12.21 0.22
C GLY A 173 13.23 -12.93 1.40
N PHE A 174 12.41 -12.24 2.19
CA PHE A 174 11.63 -12.88 3.27
C PHE A 174 10.65 -13.93 2.72
N GLY A 175 10.03 -13.67 1.57
CA GLY A 175 9.18 -14.64 0.90
C GLY A 175 9.91 -15.91 0.49
N LEU A 176 11.11 -15.78 -0.07
CA LEU A 176 11.95 -16.91 -0.46
C LEU A 176 12.49 -17.68 0.75
N VAL A 177 12.89 -17.00 1.82
CA VAL A 177 13.29 -17.65 3.08
C VAL A 177 12.14 -18.44 3.67
N GLY A 178 10.93 -17.88 3.68
CA GLY A 178 9.71 -18.60 4.07
C GLY A 178 9.50 -19.87 3.26
N LEU A 179 9.67 -19.79 1.93
CA LEU A 179 9.56 -20.93 1.03
C LEU A 179 10.61 -22.01 1.31
N MET A 180 11.84 -21.62 1.63
CA MET A 180 12.94 -22.58 1.90
C MET A 180 12.79 -23.29 3.25
N ILE A 181 12.27 -22.61 4.27
CA ILE A 181 12.17 -23.14 5.64
C ILE A 181 10.83 -23.83 5.86
N GLY A 182 9.72 -23.20 5.41
CA GLY A 182 8.36 -23.63 5.71
C GLY A 182 7.65 -24.34 4.55
N GLY A 183 8.15 -24.22 3.32
CA GLY A 183 7.58 -24.87 2.14
C GLY A 183 6.57 -24.04 1.35
N THR A 184 6.10 -22.90 1.90
CA THR A 184 5.25 -21.95 1.19
C THR A 184 5.86 -20.55 1.15
N PHE A 185 5.59 -19.79 0.07
CA PHE A 185 6.09 -18.43 -0.07
C PHE A 185 5.49 -17.53 1.01
N LEU A 186 6.34 -16.76 1.70
CA LEU A 186 5.98 -15.92 2.85
C LEU A 186 5.48 -16.71 4.09
N GLU A 187 5.78 -18.00 4.19
CA GLU A 187 5.50 -18.72 5.41
C GLU A 187 6.19 -18.08 6.62
N ASN A 188 5.47 -18.02 7.74
CA ASN A 188 5.96 -17.38 8.95
C ASN A 188 6.98 -18.27 9.68
N PHE A 189 8.26 -18.08 9.38
CA PHE A 189 9.36 -18.86 9.95
C PHE A 189 9.94 -18.26 11.24
N MET A 190 9.47 -17.06 11.64
CA MET A 190 9.95 -16.40 12.85
C MET A 190 9.03 -16.69 14.06
N PRO A 191 9.58 -16.65 15.29
CA PRO A 191 8.76 -16.79 16.49
C PRO A 191 7.65 -15.73 16.54
N VAL A 192 6.42 -16.16 16.74
CA VAL A 192 5.24 -15.28 16.74
C VAL A 192 5.09 -14.42 18.02
N GLY A 193 5.88 -14.67 19.05
CA GLY A 193 5.87 -13.91 20.29
C GLY A 193 4.56 -14.02 21.09
N LYS A 194 4.25 -12.97 21.85
CA LYS A 194 3.02 -12.85 22.62
C LYS A 194 2.09 -11.84 21.97
N MET A 195 0.80 -12.13 21.97
CA MET A 195 -0.22 -11.21 21.47
C MET A 195 -0.15 -9.84 22.18
N ASN A 196 -0.31 -8.78 21.43
CA ASN A 196 -0.18 -7.37 21.84
C ASN A 196 1.24 -6.87 22.12
N ASP A 197 2.27 -7.67 21.94
CA ASP A 197 3.65 -7.20 21.97
C ASP A 197 4.04 -6.63 20.59
N LEU A 198 4.92 -5.63 20.58
CA LEU A 198 5.43 -5.00 19.34
C LEU A 198 6.14 -6.01 18.41
N PHE A 199 6.72 -7.04 18.97
CA PHE A 199 7.39 -8.12 18.24
C PHE A 199 6.53 -9.38 18.11
N SER A 200 5.19 -9.24 18.15
CA SER A 200 4.29 -10.34 17.86
C SER A 200 4.06 -10.52 16.35
N GLY A 201 3.58 -11.70 15.94
CA GLY A 201 3.25 -11.99 14.55
C GLY A 201 4.41 -12.44 13.66
N GLY A 202 5.62 -12.65 14.22
CA GLY A 202 6.76 -13.18 13.49
C GLY A 202 7.23 -12.26 12.36
N VAL A 203 7.13 -12.71 11.09
CA VAL A 203 7.57 -11.94 9.91
C VAL A 203 6.62 -10.79 9.54
N ILE A 204 5.36 -10.85 9.99
CA ILE A 204 4.29 -9.91 9.60
C ILE A 204 4.66 -8.43 9.81
N PRO A 205 5.11 -7.97 11.00
CA PRO A 205 5.48 -6.57 11.21
C PRO A 205 6.64 -6.12 10.32
N ILE A 206 7.58 -7.01 10.02
CA ILE A 206 8.73 -6.68 9.17
C ILE A 206 8.25 -6.41 7.74
N ILE A 207 7.38 -7.27 7.21
CA ILE A 207 6.77 -7.08 5.88
C ILE A 207 6.00 -5.76 5.83
N TYR A 208 5.24 -5.41 6.87
CA TYR A 208 4.52 -4.14 6.92
C TYR A 208 5.42 -2.91 6.90
N ILE A 209 6.55 -2.97 7.60
CA ILE A 209 7.55 -1.90 7.57
C ILE A 209 8.14 -1.76 6.16
N LEU A 210 8.49 -2.87 5.51
CA LEU A 210 9.01 -2.86 4.15
C LEU A 210 7.99 -2.30 3.15
N VAL A 211 6.74 -2.74 3.23
CA VAL A 211 5.64 -2.20 2.39
C VAL A 211 5.44 -0.71 2.66
N GLY A 212 5.48 -0.27 3.93
CA GLY A 212 5.35 1.13 4.31
C GLY A 212 6.42 2.02 3.68
N PHE A 213 7.68 1.62 3.75
CA PHE A 213 8.78 2.33 3.11
C PHE A 213 8.67 2.33 1.59
N LYS A 214 8.33 1.19 0.99
CA LYS A 214 8.18 1.09 -0.46
C LYS A 214 7.07 2.00 -0.97
N VAL A 215 5.88 1.93 -0.37
CA VAL A 215 4.74 2.77 -0.76
C VAL A 215 5.01 4.26 -0.54
N ALA A 216 5.66 4.62 0.59
CA ALA A 216 6.04 6.01 0.84
C ALA A 216 6.99 6.55 -0.25
N ALA A 217 8.00 5.77 -0.64
CA ALA A 217 8.96 6.17 -1.66
C ALA A 217 8.31 6.26 -3.05
N GLU A 218 7.54 5.26 -3.46
CA GLU A 218 6.87 5.23 -4.76
C GLU A 218 5.86 6.36 -4.93
N LEU A 219 4.96 6.54 -3.96
CA LEU A 219 3.96 7.61 -4.03
C LEU A 219 4.61 8.99 -3.98
N THR A 220 5.65 9.18 -3.16
CA THR A 220 6.41 10.44 -3.16
C THR A 220 7.06 10.69 -4.52
N GLY A 221 7.62 9.66 -5.16
CA GLY A 221 8.19 9.74 -6.50
C GLY A 221 7.15 10.10 -7.56
N VAL A 222 5.97 9.47 -7.52
CA VAL A 222 4.84 9.78 -8.40
C VAL A 222 4.40 11.23 -8.23
N ILE A 223 4.17 11.68 -7.00
CA ILE A 223 3.76 13.05 -6.67
C ILE A 223 4.81 14.05 -7.17
N TYR A 224 6.09 13.77 -6.91
CA TYR A 224 7.18 14.62 -7.37
C TYR A 224 7.21 14.74 -8.88
N THR A 225 7.07 13.62 -9.59
CA THR A 225 7.06 13.58 -11.06
C THR A 225 5.89 14.38 -11.62
N VAL A 226 4.67 14.18 -11.10
CA VAL A 226 3.47 14.88 -11.57
C VAL A 226 3.55 16.40 -11.32
N LEU A 227 4.05 16.82 -10.16
CA LEU A 227 4.14 18.24 -9.82
C LEU A 227 5.26 18.99 -10.57
N HIS A 228 6.30 18.30 -11.01
CA HIS A 228 7.42 18.92 -11.74
C HIS A 228 7.32 18.76 -13.25
N GLU A 229 6.24 18.16 -13.72
CA GLU A 229 5.94 18.10 -15.13
C GLU A 229 5.18 19.36 -15.56
N LYS A 230 5.54 19.88 -16.71
CA LYS A 230 4.83 20.99 -17.37
C LYS A 230 4.03 20.49 -18.56
N ASP A 231 2.84 21.06 -18.68
CA ASP A 231 1.98 21.01 -19.86
C ASP A 231 2.67 21.51 -21.12
#